data_c647f25b4d998222ccfb8854f8f5304c
#
_entry.id   c647f25b4d998222ccfb8854f8f5304c
#
_cell.length_a   1.000
_cell.length_b   1.000
_cell.length_c   1.000
_cell.angle_alpha   90.00
_cell.angle_beta   90.00
_cell.angle_gamma   90.00
#
_symmetry.space_group_name_H-M   'P 1'
#
loop_
_entity.id
_entity.type
_entity.pdbx_description
1 polymer ?
#
loop_
_entity_poly.entity_id
_entity_poly.type
_entity_poly.pdbx_seq_one_letter_code
_entity_poly.pdbx_strand_id
1 'polypeptide(L)'
;MRNILRLVFLTFGLAGCALTATAAPAIPVRATVVQLLPHVAERPLPGRIEAIHDVEIRARTEGTIVQRHFQDGQYVRKGDRLFTLDDAQPRAALALAEAELKSAQASLRQAQQLLTRYQQLKNNHSISRNDVDNARMQRDVVAAAVEQAKARVTTQQITLEYTRIDSPVSGRIGHSRFHVGSLVGPTSGMLVDIVQLDPIRVSFALDEAAFYSKAGQHADIGALKQAWLAQIEPDGRREDGVLTSVDNRIDTRTASVVLRAEFANPQHRLLPGGNVPVILRPRQAQESLMIPVAAVQQDAQGFYSWVVTEHNTVALRRLISGGQQGQQFVVANGLQAGERVVTDGAQRLHDGAAVQLLK
;
A
#
# COMPACT_ATOMS: atom_id res chain seq x y z
N MET A 1 -109.41 -42.97 9.50
CA MET A 1 -109.93 -43.03 8.14
C MET A 1 -108.74 -42.83 7.22
N ARG A 2 -108.24 -43.87 6.61
CA ARG A 2 -108.26 -44.18 5.19
C ARG A 2 -107.51 -43.19 4.35
N ASN A 3 -106.55 -43.50 3.52
CA ASN A 3 -106.11 -44.68 2.74
C ASN A 3 -104.74 -44.24 2.09
N ILE A 4 -103.73 -45.10 2.10
CA ILE A 4 -103.29 -45.90 0.96
C ILE A 4 -102.77 -45.05 -0.24
N LEU A 5 -101.51 -45.18 -0.59
CA LEU A 5 -100.94 -45.98 -1.68
C LEU A 5 -99.92 -45.27 -2.53
N ARG A 6 -98.83 -45.81 -2.74
CA ARG A 6 -98.02 -46.30 -3.87
C ARG A 6 -96.65 -45.77 -3.99
N LEU A 7 -95.80 -46.68 -3.70
CA LEU A 7 -94.46 -46.98 -4.18
C LEU A 7 -94.21 -46.68 -5.69
N VAL A 8 -93.22 -45.85 -6.04
CA VAL A 8 -92.53 -45.94 -7.33
C VAL A 8 -91.07 -45.74 -7.09
N PHE A 9 -90.29 -46.80 -7.30
CA PHE A 9 -88.82 -46.79 -7.41
C PHE A 9 -88.38 -46.03 -8.67
N LEU A 10 -87.55 -44.99 -8.52
CA LEU A 10 -86.84 -44.41 -9.62
C LEU A 10 -85.34 -44.46 -9.31
N THR A 11 -84.63 -45.44 -9.86
CA THR A 11 -83.16 -45.57 -9.84
C THR A 11 -82.58 -44.51 -10.72
N PHE A 12 -81.95 -43.50 -10.10
CA PHE A 12 -81.18 -42.50 -10.79
C PHE A 12 -79.68 -42.93 -10.78
N GLY A 13 -79.15 -43.34 -11.94
CA GLY A 13 -77.76 -43.71 -12.10
C GLY A 13 -76.84 -42.49 -11.95
N LEU A 14 -75.93 -42.56 -10.96
CA LEU A 14 -74.88 -41.63 -10.76
C LEU A 14 -73.77 -41.89 -11.84
N ALA A 15 -73.81 -41.17 -12.94
CA ALA A 15 -72.70 -41.10 -13.89
C ALA A 15 -71.57 -40.32 -13.28
N GLY A 16 -70.55 -41.03 -12.79
CA GLY A 16 -69.29 -40.44 -12.30
C GLY A 16 -68.53 -39.75 -13.46
N CYS A 17 -68.62 -38.45 -13.50
CA CYS A 17 -67.76 -37.64 -14.39
C CYS A 17 -66.35 -37.67 -13.85
N ALA A 18 -65.48 -38.58 -14.32
CA ALA A 18 -64.05 -38.52 -14.05
C ALA A 18 -63.51 -37.28 -14.75
N LEU A 19 -63.25 -36.21 -13.97
CA LEU A 19 -62.44 -35.11 -14.46
C LEU A 19 -61.02 -35.65 -14.70
N THR A 20 -60.72 -35.96 -15.95
CA THR A 20 -59.32 -36.12 -16.39
C THR A 20 -58.68 -34.73 -16.31
N ALA A 21 -57.88 -34.52 -15.30
CA ALA A 21 -56.99 -33.37 -15.22
C ALA A 21 -56.03 -33.46 -16.42
N THR A 22 -56.33 -32.75 -17.48
CA THR A 22 -55.41 -32.56 -18.62
C THR A 22 -54.19 -31.83 -18.05
N ALA A 23 -53.10 -32.59 -17.84
CA ALA A 23 -51.80 -31.99 -17.50
C ALA A 23 -51.44 -30.99 -18.56
N ALA A 24 -51.26 -29.73 -18.23
CA ALA A 24 -50.78 -28.70 -19.13
C ALA A 24 -49.46 -29.20 -19.79
N PRO A 25 -49.25 -28.99 -21.09
CA PRO A 25 -48.07 -29.46 -21.77
C PRO A 25 -46.83 -28.87 -21.07
N ALA A 26 -45.91 -29.75 -20.67
CA ALA A 26 -44.65 -29.34 -19.98
C ALA A 26 -43.84 -28.49 -20.95
N ILE A 27 -43.38 -27.33 -20.48
CA ILE A 27 -42.60 -26.37 -21.26
C ILE A 27 -41.16 -26.88 -21.38
N PRO A 28 -40.60 -27.07 -22.58
CA PRO A 28 -39.21 -27.50 -22.72
C PRO A 28 -38.25 -26.39 -22.29
N VAL A 29 -37.34 -26.69 -21.34
CA VAL A 29 -36.37 -25.75 -20.80
C VAL A 29 -34.99 -26.39 -20.68
N ARG A 30 -33.92 -25.58 -20.78
CA ARG A 30 -32.58 -25.97 -20.36
C ARG A 30 -32.33 -25.43 -18.94
N ALA A 31 -31.71 -26.25 -18.13
CA ALA A 31 -31.35 -25.88 -16.78
C ALA A 31 -29.88 -26.21 -16.46
N THR A 32 -29.26 -25.41 -15.63
CA THR A 32 -27.91 -25.62 -15.14
C THR A 32 -27.92 -25.73 -13.62
N VAL A 33 -27.03 -26.55 -13.08
CA VAL A 33 -26.88 -26.72 -11.65
C VAL A 33 -26.13 -25.51 -11.05
N VAL A 34 -26.62 -24.97 -9.95
CA VAL A 34 -25.96 -23.92 -9.16
C VAL A 34 -24.69 -24.49 -8.54
N GLN A 35 -23.56 -23.93 -8.87
CA GLN A 35 -22.25 -24.38 -8.39
C GLN A 35 -21.59 -23.37 -7.47
N LEU A 36 -20.85 -23.88 -6.47
CA LEU A 36 -19.90 -23.09 -5.72
C LEU A 36 -18.61 -22.96 -6.56
N LEU A 37 -18.29 -21.78 -6.97
CA LEU A 37 -17.08 -21.48 -7.73
C LEU A 37 -16.23 -20.44 -6.98
N PRO A 38 -14.90 -20.50 -7.11
CA PRO A 38 -14.03 -19.49 -6.52
C PRO A 38 -14.36 -18.12 -7.11
N HIS A 39 -14.74 -17.20 -6.25
CA HIS A 39 -15.06 -15.82 -6.61
C HIS A 39 -14.10 -14.85 -5.96
N VAL A 40 -13.63 -13.90 -6.73
CA VAL A 40 -12.88 -12.75 -6.24
C VAL A 40 -13.66 -11.50 -6.65
N ALA A 41 -14.27 -10.85 -5.66
CA ALA A 41 -14.93 -9.57 -5.88
C ALA A 41 -13.85 -8.52 -6.23
N GLU A 42 -13.73 -8.20 -7.51
CA GLU A 42 -12.82 -7.16 -8.00
C GLU A 42 -13.59 -5.83 -8.08
N ARG A 43 -13.25 -4.90 -7.20
CA ARG A 43 -13.74 -3.53 -7.25
C ARG A 43 -12.55 -2.61 -7.42
N PRO A 44 -12.38 -1.98 -8.60
CA PRO A 44 -11.31 -1.03 -8.79
C PRO A 44 -11.53 0.22 -7.92
N LEU A 45 -10.50 0.62 -7.21
CA LEU A 45 -10.44 1.82 -6.39
C LEU A 45 -9.53 2.84 -7.08
N PRO A 46 -9.87 4.13 -7.10
CA PRO A 46 -8.96 5.15 -7.63
C PRO A 46 -7.72 5.23 -6.73
N GLY A 47 -6.55 4.99 -7.31
CA GLY A 47 -5.27 5.12 -6.62
C GLY A 47 -4.44 6.26 -7.18
N ARG A 48 -3.69 6.93 -6.30
CA ARG A 48 -2.73 7.97 -6.65
C ARG A 48 -1.31 7.45 -6.42
N ILE A 49 -0.48 7.63 -7.41
CA ILE A 49 0.94 7.25 -7.34
C ILE A 49 1.70 8.29 -6.53
N GLU A 50 2.49 7.83 -5.56
CA GLU A 50 3.32 8.65 -4.68
C GLU A 50 4.75 8.12 -4.66
N ALA A 51 5.72 9.01 -4.53
CA ALA A 51 7.09 8.60 -4.23
C ALA A 51 7.18 8.13 -2.78
N ILE A 52 8.03 7.11 -2.51
CA ILE A 52 8.35 6.72 -1.14
C ILE A 52 9.25 7.78 -0.51
N HIS A 53 10.25 8.23 -1.27
CA HIS A 53 11.14 9.32 -0.90
C HIS A 53 11.14 10.38 -2.00
N ASP A 54 10.81 11.60 -1.60
CA ASP A 54 10.94 12.82 -2.39
C ASP A 54 11.82 13.77 -1.58
N VAL A 55 13.04 13.99 -2.02
CA VAL A 55 14.08 14.65 -1.22
C VAL A 55 14.60 15.88 -1.95
N GLU A 56 14.42 17.04 -1.32
CA GLU A 56 15.02 18.29 -1.76
C GLU A 56 16.50 18.36 -1.33
N ILE A 57 17.39 18.52 -2.26
CA ILE A 57 18.80 18.72 -2.01
C ILE A 57 19.08 20.21 -1.84
N ARG A 58 19.68 20.57 -0.70
CA ARG A 58 20.03 21.94 -0.33
C ARG A 58 21.50 22.02 0.08
N ALA A 59 22.15 23.15 -0.20
CA ALA A 59 23.50 23.42 0.32
C ALA A 59 23.47 23.66 1.84
N ARG A 60 24.42 23.06 2.56
CA ARG A 60 24.58 23.24 4.03
C ARG A 60 25.64 24.27 4.37
N THR A 61 26.51 24.60 3.42
CA THR A 61 27.55 25.63 3.51
C THR A 61 27.46 26.55 2.33
N GLU A 62 27.97 27.76 2.48
CA GLU A 62 28.08 28.72 1.38
C GLU A 62 29.31 28.39 0.51
N GLY A 63 29.15 28.50 -0.81
CA GLY A 63 30.20 28.28 -1.76
C GLY A 63 29.72 28.37 -3.21
N THR A 64 30.67 28.60 -4.12
CA THR A 64 30.37 28.60 -5.56
C THR A 64 30.37 27.17 -6.09
N ILE A 65 29.39 26.81 -6.94
CA ILE A 65 29.37 25.52 -7.60
C ILE A 65 30.50 25.45 -8.63
N VAL A 66 31.47 24.58 -8.37
CA VAL A 66 32.62 24.35 -9.29
C VAL A 66 32.26 23.29 -10.32
N GLN A 67 31.51 22.27 -9.92
CA GLN A 67 31.16 21.14 -10.79
C GLN A 67 29.79 20.56 -10.44
N ARG A 68 29.03 20.19 -11.49
CA ARG A 68 27.84 19.38 -11.43
C ARG A 68 28.15 18.01 -12.04
N HIS A 69 27.83 16.93 -11.33
CA HIS A 69 28.22 15.56 -11.69
C HIS A 69 27.08 14.73 -12.30
N PHE A 70 25.95 15.32 -12.59
CA PHE A 70 24.77 14.63 -13.14
C PHE A 70 24.18 15.43 -14.32
N GLN A 71 23.30 14.75 -15.07
CA GLN A 71 22.43 15.38 -16.06
C GLN A 71 20.99 15.40 -15.53
N ASP A 72 20.21 16.42 -15.91
CA ASP A 72 18.80 16.53 -15.53
C ASP A 72 18.03 15.30 -16.00
N GLY A 73 17.20 14.73 -15.12
CA GLY A 73 16.43 13.52 -15.38
C GLY A 73 17.20 12.20 -15.30
N GLN A 74 18.50 12.22 -14.98
CA GLN A 74 19.33 11.03 -14.81
C GLN A 74 18.91 10.24 -13.56
N TYR A 75 19.13 8.93 -13.57
CA TYR A 75 19.05 8.11 -12.38
C TYR A 75 20.36 8.17 -11.59
N VAL A 76 20.27 8.52 -10.30
CA VAL A 76 21.40 8.59 -9.37
C VAL A 76 21.23 7.58 -8.25
N ARG A 77 22.35 7.09 -7.70
CA ARG A 77 22.38 6.18 -6.57
C ARG A 77 22.68 6.94 -5.29
N LYS A 78 22.22 6.41 -4.17
CA LYS A 78 22.62 6.91 -2.85
C LYS A 78 24.15 6.95 -2.75
N GLY A 79 24.70 8.11 -2.38
CA GLY A 79 26.13 8.36 -2.26
C GLY A 79 26.78 8.91 -3.55
N ASP A 80 26.06 8.95 -4.68
CA ASP A 80 26.60 9.59 -5.89
C ASP A 80 26.78 11.09 -5.64
N ARG A 81 27.91 11.63 -6.12
CA ARG A 81 28.19 13.06 -6.03
C ARG A 81 27.30 13.83 -6.99
N LEU A 82 26.65 14.89 -6.47
CA LEU A 82 25.77 15.76 -7.25
C LEU A 82 26.45 17.07 -7.59
N PHE A 83 26.95 17.76 -6.55
CA PHE A 83 27.65 19.03 -6.73
C PHE A 83 28.95 19.04 -5.94
N THR A 84 29.92 19.76 -6.46
CA THR A 84 31.14 20.15 -5.75
C THR A 84 31.16 21.66 -5.65
N LEU A 85 31.25 22.18 -4.44
CA LEU A 85 31.44 23.60 -4.15
C LEU A 85 32.94 23.90 -4.07
N ASP A 86 33.32 25.17 -4.23
CA ASP A 86 34.68 25.64 -4.00
C ASP A 86 35.07 25.34 -2.52
N ASP A 87 36.12 24.57 -2.35
CA ASP A 87 36.60 24.11 -1.04
C ASP A 87 37.89 24.81 -0.57
N ALA A 88 38.37 25.81 -1.30
CA ALA A 88 39.66 26.48 -1.01
C ALA A 88 39.67 27.08 0.43
N GLN A 89 38.62 27.81 0.78
CA GLN A 89 38.53 28.45 2.09
C GLN A 89 38.30 27.42 3.24
N PRO A 90 37.34 26.46 3.17
CA PRO A 90 37.20 25.40 4.14
C PRO A 90 38.46 24.55 4.32
N ARG A 91 39.19 24.25 3.24
CA ARG A 91 40.45 23.51 3.30
C ARG A 91 41.55 24.29 4.03
N ALA A 92 41.67 25.59 3.80
CA ALA A 92 42.62 26.44 4.51
C ALA A 92 42.28 26.55 6.00
N ALA A 93 40.99 26.66 6.34
CA ALA A 93 40.52 26.69 7.73
C ALA A 93 40.81 25.37 8.47
N LEU A 94 40.62 24.21 7.80
CA LEU A 94 40.99 22.91 8.34
C LEU A 94 42.50 22.80 8.59
N ALA A 95 43.33 23.22 7.66
CA ALA A 95 44.77 23.18 7.81
C ALA A 95 45.26 24.05 9.01
N LEU A 96 44.64 25.21 9.20
CA LEU A 96 44.93 26.08 10.38
C LEU A 96 44.53 25.32 11.70
N ALA A 97 43.35 24.73 11.78
CA ALA A 97 42.91 24.00 12.98
C ALA A 97 43.81 22.78 13.26
N GLU A 98 44.27 22.07 12.24
CA GLU A 98 45.24 20.97 12.40
C GLU A 98 46.61 21.47 12.94
N ALA A 99 47.09 22.63 12.47
CA ALA A 99 48.29 23.23 13.02
C ALA A 99 48.14 23.64 14.49
N GLU A 100 46.99 24.22 14.88
CA GLU A 100 46.64 24.53 16.27
C GLU A 100 46.63 23.26 17.15
N LEU A 101 46.03 22.17 16.69
CA LEU A 101 46.03 20.88 17.38
C LEU A 101 47.44 20.35 17.57
N LYS A 102 48.29 20.41 16.55
CA LYS A 102 49.69 19.99 16.64
C LYS A 102 50.49 20.79 17.67
N SER A 103 50.26 22.12 17.78
CA SER A 103 50.84 23.00 18.77
C SER A 103 50.38 22.63 20.18
N ALA A 104 49.06 22.43 20.40
CA ALA A 104 48.53 22.02 21.70
C ALA A 104 49.06 20.66 22.16
N GLN A 105 49.20 19.70 21.25
CA GLN A 105 49.81 18.39 21.51
C GLN A 105 51.30 18.52 21.92
N ALA A 106 52.06 19.42 21.30
CA ALA A 106 53.45 19.68 21.70
C ALA A 106 53.53 20.26 23.13
N SER A 107 52.67 21.21 23.45
CA SER A 107 52.56 21.77 24.81
C SER A 107 52.18 20.70 25.85
N LEU A 108 51.27 19.79 25.53
CA LEU A 108 50.90 18.69 26.42
C LEU A 108 52.09 17.74 26.67
N ARG A 109 52.84 17.38 25.61
CA ARG A 109 54.07 16.58 25.79
C ARG A 109 55.06 17.24 26.70
N GLN A 110 55.28 18.55 26.58
CA GLN A 110 56.15 19.31 27.48
C GLN A 110 55.67 19.26 28.93
N ALA A 111 54.37 19.53 29.19
CA ALA A 111 53.79 19.48 30.52
C ALA A 111 53.85 18.07 31.13
N GLN A 112 53.64 17.04 30.35
CA GLN A 112 53.78 15.65 30.77
C GLN A 112 55.22 15.30 31.18
N GLN A 113 56.20 15.71 30.39
CA GLN A 113 57.64 15.51 30.72
C GLN A 113 58.02 16.22 32.00
N LEU A 114 57.55 17.45 32.19
CA LEU A 114 57.78 18.21 33.43
C LEU A 114 57.19 17.51 34.64
N LEU A 115 55.93 17.07 34.58
CA LEU A 115 55.25 16.32 35.66
C LEU A 115 56.01 15.03 35.96
N THR A 116 56.42 14.26 34.97
CA THR A 116 57.19 13.02 35.15
C THR A 116 58.53 13.30 35.89
N ARG A 117 59.24 14.36 35.46
CA ARG A 117 60.49 14.77 36.11
C ARG A 117 60.24 15.15 37.57
N TYR A 118 59.20 15.93 37.88
CA TYR A 118 58.87 16.33 39.25
C TYR A 118 58.46 15.16 40.13
N GLN A 119 57.73 14.18 39.58
CA GLN A 119 57.41 12.94 40.30
C GLN A 119 58.68 12.11 40.67
N GLN A 120 59.65 12.04 39.77
CA GLN A 120 60.95 11.36 40.06
C GLN A 120 61.75 12.09 41.14
N LEU A 121 61.82 13.45 41.10
CA LEU A 121 62.54 14.26 42.09
C LEU A 121 61.87 14.24 43.47
N LYS A 122 60.54 14.12 43.55
CA LYS A 122 59.77 13.95 44.78
C LYS A 122 60.17 12.67 45.52
N ASN A 123 60.40 11.59 44.80
CA ASN A 123 60.83 10.29 45.37
C ASN A 123 62.24 10.43 46.06
N ASN A 124 63.07 11.38 45.62
CA ASN A 124 64.38 11.70 46.17
C ASN A 124 64.37 12.81 47.20
N HIS A 125 63.18 13.26 47.68
CA HIS A 125 62.98 14.35 48.66
C HIS A 125 63.58 15.72 48.20
N SER A 126 63.76 15.92 46.87
CA SER A 126 64.37 17.09 46.30
C SER A 126 63.39 18.19 45.87
N ILE A 127 62.04 17.94 46.00
CA ILE A 127 61.01 18.86 45.54
C ILE A 127 59.77 18.82 46.44
N SER A 128 59.02 19.93 46.53
CA SER A 128 57.79 20.07 47.31
C SER A 128 56.60 19.28 46.68
N ARG A 129 55.67 18.82 47.56
CA ARG A 129 54.39 18.27 47.14
C ARG A 129 53.59 19.26 46.29
N ASN A 130 53.60 20.52 46.66
CA ASN A 130 52.93 21.62 46.00
C ASN A 130 53.40 21.76 44.50
N ASP A 131 54.72 21.59 44.25
CA ASP A 131 55.26 21.71 42.89
C ASP A 131 54.76 20.57 41.99
N VAL A 132 54.62 19.36 42.53
CA VAL A 132 54.06 18.21 41.78
C VAL A 132 52.58 18.42 41.47
N ASP A 133 51.81 18.95 42.46
CA ASP A 133 50.39 19.21 42.29
C ASP A 133 50.17 20.36 41.27
N ASN A 134 50.98 21.40 41.27
CA ASN A 134 50.98 22.47 40.29
C ASN A 134 51.31 21.94 38.89
N ALA A 135 52.33 21.09 38.75
CA ALA A 135 52.67 20.47 37.44
C ALA A 135 51.56 19.57 36.93
N ARG A 136 50.84 18.87 37.83
CA ARG A 136 49.66 18.05 37.47
C ARG A 136 48.52 18.94 36.97
N MET A 137 48.16 20.00 37.71
CA MET A 137 47.16 20.96 37.28
C MET A 137 47.48 21.55 35.91
N GLN A 138 48.75 21.97 35.70
CA GLN A 138 49.19 22.50 34.40
C GLN A 138 49.05 21.48 33.26
N ARG A 139 49.44 20.22 33.51
CA ARG A 139 49.23 19.14 32.52
C ARG A 139 47.74 18.96 32.19
N ASP A 140 46.85 19.01 33.19
CA ASP A 140 45.40 18.83 32.99
C ASP A 140 44.80 20.01 32.22
N VAL A 141 45.23 21.24 32.49
CA VAL A 141 44.80 22.42 31.71
C VAL A 141 45.24 22.30 30.23
N VAL A 142 46.47 21.92 29.97
CA VAL A 142 46.97 21.74 28.58
C VAL A 142 46.32 20.53 27.91
N ALA A 143 46.00 19.48 28.66
CA ALA A 143 45.24 18.34 28.12
C ALA A 143 43.84 18.77 27.68
N ALA A 144 43.14 19.62 28.43
CA ALA A 144 41.86 20.18 28.03
C ALA A 144 41.98 21.06 26.77
N ALA A 145 43.07 21.79 26.58
CA ALA A 145 43.34 22.58 25.39
C ALA A 145 43.53 21.69 24.13
N VAL A 146 44.11 20.48 24.26
CA VAL A 146 44.20 19.53 23.18
C VAL A 146 42.80 19.03 22.77
N GLU A 147 41.93 18.72 23.72
CA GLU A 147 40.55 18.29 23.38
C GLU A 147 39.77 19.42 22.72
N GLN A 148 39.94 20.66 23.15
CA GLN A 148 39.36 21.84 22.47
C GLN A 148 39.85 21.97 21.01
N ALA A 149 41.15 21.82 20.75
CA ALA A 149 41.71 21.89 19.42
C ALA A 149 41.23 20.73 18.52
N LYS A 150 41.09 19.50 19.07
CA LYS A 150 40.48 18.36 18.35
C LYS A 150 39.04 18.66 17.91
N ALA A 151 38.21 19.20 18.82
CA ALA A 151 36.84 19.58 18.50
C ALA A 151 36.79 20.62 17.36
N ARG A 152 37.73 21.57 17.34
CA ARG A 152 37.85 22.56 16.28
C ARG A 152 38.19 21.90 14.92
N VAL A 153 39.14 20.96 14.87
CA VAL A 153 39.47 20.18 13.67
C VAL A 153 38.24 19.47 13.15
N THR A 154 37.49 18.76 14.03
CA THR A 154 36.27 18.07 13.64
C THR A 154 35.24 19.02 13.03
N THR A 155 35.05 20.21 13.61
CA THR A 155 34.13 21.22 13.04
C THR A 155 34.55 21.66 11.65
N GLN A 156 35.84 21.89 11.40
CA GLN A 156 36.32 22.28 10.08
C GLN A 156 36.25 21.12 9.06
N GLN A 157 36.47 19.89 9.49
CA GLN A 157 36.27 18.71 8.64
C GLN A 157 34.82 18.59 8.17
N ILE A 158 33.84 18.75 9.07
CA ILE A 158 32.41 18.75 8.73
C ILE A 158 32.09 19.87 7.74
N THR A 159 32.65 21.08 7.93
CA THR A 159 32.44 22.20 7.01
C THR A 159 33.02 21.90 5.61
N LEU A 160 34.18 21.29 5.55
CA LEU A 160 34.79 20.85 4.29
C LEU A 160 33.98 19.75 3.63
N GLU A 161 33.42 18.82 4.41
CA GLU A 161 32.58 17.76 3.90
C GLU A 161 31.29 18.30 3.24
N TYR A 162 30.72 19.39 3.80
CA TYR A 162 29.55 20.05 3.23
C TYR A 162 29.79 20.73 1.86
N THR A 163 31.04 20.91 1.43
CA THR A 163 31.33 21.37 0.06
C THR A 163 31.09 20.30 -0.98
N ARG A 164 30.92 19.04 -0.56
CA ARG A 164 30.61 17.89 -1.38
C ARG A 164 29.17 17.48 -1.12
N ILE A 165 28.31 17.71 -2.11
CA ILE A 165 26.87 17.42 -1.97
C ILE A 165 26.60 16.11 -2.68
N ASP A 166 26.31 15.08 -1.88
CA ASP A 166 26.04 13.72 -2.34
C ASP A 166 24.55 13.40 -2.22
N SER A 167 24.08 12.43 -3.01
CA SER A 167 22.68 11.97 -2.96
C SER A 167 22.40 11.16 -1.71
N PRO A 168 21.38 11.51 -0.88
CA PRO A 168 20.99 10.72 0.29
C PRO A 168 20.17 9.47 -0.07
N VAL A 169 19.56 9.42 -1.26
CA VAL A 169 18.69 8.35 -1.75
C VAL A 169 19.03 7.98 -3.19
N SER A 170 18.60 6.78 -3.60
CA SER A 170 18.64 6.41 -5.03
C SER A 170 17.33 6.82 -5.68
N GLY A 171 17.38 7.44 -6.86
CA GLY A 171 16.18 7.90 -7.53
C GLY A 171 16.48 8.68 -8.81
N ARG A 172 15.45 9.21 -9.42
CA ARG A 172 15.58 10.08 -10.59
C ARG A 172 15.73 11.53 -10.11
N ILE A 173 16.81 12.17 -10.57
CA ILE A 173 17.08 13.56 -10.26
C ILE A 173 16.27 14.48 -11.17
N GLY A 174 15.73 15.55 -10.61
CA GLY A 174 14.96 16.54 -11.33
C GLY A 174 15.82 17.53 -12.10
N HIS A 175 15.27 18.72 -12.34
CA HIS A 175 15.97 19.81 -13.02
C HIS A 175 16.73 20.67 -12.01
N SER A 176 18.03 20.88 -12.26
CA SER A 176 18.85 21.75 -11.43
C SER A 176 18.46 23.22 -11.58
N ARG A 177 18.21 23.89 -10.47
CA ARG A 177 17.91 25.33 -10.45
C ARG A 177 19.16 26.21 -10.53
N PHE A 178 20.34 25.63 -10.26
CA PHE A 178 21.62 26.35 -10.23
C PHE A 178 22.62 25.73 -11.20
N HIS A 179 23.53 26.55 -11.70
CA HIS A 179 24.54 26.16 -12.67
C HIS A 179 25.94 26.30 -12.07
N VAL A 180 26.93 25.72 -12.74
CA VAL A 180 28.33 25.94 -12.44
C VAL A 180 28.62 27.45 -12.48
N GLY A 181 29.31 27.96 -11.46
CA GLY A 181 29.55 29.40 -11.25
C GLY A 181 28.52 30.09 -10.34
N SER A 182 27.37 29.45 -10.01
CA SER A 182 26.40 30.02 -9.06
C SER A 182 26.90 29.95 -7.64
N LEU A 183 26.73 31.04 -6.89
CA LEU A 183 26.92 31.05 -5.45
C LEU A 183 25.66 30.44 -4.77
N VAL A 184 25.87 29.45 -3.92
CA VAL A 184 24.80 28.75 -3.17
C VAL A 184 25.12 28.68 -1.70
N GLY A 185 24.09 28.51 -0.87
CA GLY A 185 24.22 28.41 0.59
C GLY A 185 22.92 27.96 1.25
N PRO A 186 22.84 27.89 2.58
CA PRO A 186 21.67 27.43 3.30
C PRO A 186 20.38 28.21 2.99
N THR A 187 20.50 29.46 2.59
CA THR A 187 19.40 30.37 2.25
C THR A 187 19.00 30.34 0.77
N SER A 188 19.77 29.69 -0.09
CA SER A 188 19.54 29.67 -1.55
C SER A 188 18.35 28.81 -1.97
N GLY A 189 17.77 28.02 -1.05
CA GLY A 189 16.66 27.11 -1.33
C GLY A 189 17.12 25.78 -1.92
N MET A 190 16.21 25.12 -2.62
CA MET A 190 16.43 23.80 -3.22
C MET A 190 17.33 23.91 -4.45
N LEU A 191 18.41 23.13 -4.47
CA LEU A 191 19.30 23.01 -5.63
C LEU A 191 18.69 22.10 -6.71
N VAL A 192 18.18 20.95 -6.29
CA VAL A 192 17.56 19.92 -7.12
C VAL A 192 16.75 18.99 -6.22
N ASP A 193 15.75 18.34 -6.76
CA ASP A 193 14.98 17.27 -6.13
C ASP A 193 15.40 15.89 -6.62
N ILE A 194 15.24 14.87 -5.78
CA ILE A 194 15.46 13.46 -6.14
C ILE A 194 14.25 12.66 -5.70
N VAL A 195 13.63 12.00 -6.66
CA VAL A 195 12.43 11.21 -6.45
C VAL A 195 12.73 9.73 -6.61
N GLN A 196 12.46 8.93 -5.58
CA GLN A 196 12.56 7.49 -5.66
C GLN A 196 11.41 6.94 -6.51
N LEU A 197 11.75 6.19 -7.56
CA LEU A 197 10.77 5.61 -8.49
C LEU A 197 10.58 4.10 -8.28
N ASP A 198 11.52 3.40 -7.66
CA ASP A 198 11.44 1.96 -7.39
C ASP A 198 11.96 1.63 -5.99
N PRO A 199 11.14 0.95 -5.15
CA PRO A 199 9.70 0.73 -5.35
C PRO A 199 8.90 2.03 -5.35
N ILE A 200 7.68 1.99 -5.92
CA ILE A 200 6.72 3.11 -5.95
C ILE A 200 5.57 2.83 -4.99
N ARG A 201 4.97 3.87 -4.46
CA ARG A 201 3.80 3.76 -3.58
C ARG A 201 2.54 4.19 -4.29
N VAL A 202 1.44 3.51 -4.01
CA VAL A 202 0.10 3.93 -4.44
C VAL A 202 -0.78 4.08 -3.21
N SER A 203 -1.36 5.27 -3.04
CA SER A 203 -2.38 5.54 -2.03
C SER A 203 -3.77 5.41 -2.65
N PHE A 204 -4.70 4.80 -1.94
CA PHE A 204 -6.08 4.63 -2.36
C PHE A 204 -7.01 4.64 -1.16
N ALA A 205 -8.24 5.11 -1.36
CA ALA A 205 -9.24 5.23 -0.32
C ALA A 205 -10.20 4.04 -0.34
N LEU A 206 -10.45 3.46 0.82
CA LEU A 206 -11.45 2.43 1.03
C LEU A 206 -12.54 2.98 1.94
N ASP A 207 -13.80 2.82 1.57
CA ASP A 207 -14.92 3.24 2.42
C ASP A 207 -14.91 2.51 3.78
N GLU A 208 -15.38 3.17 4.82
CA GLU A 208 -15.33 2.71 6.21
C GLU A 208 -16.01 1.35 6.37
N ALA A 209 -17.17 1.14 5.75
CA ALA A 209 -17.91 -0.11 5.86
C ALA A 209 -17.15 -1.27 5.22
N ALA A 210 -16.54 -1.05 4.03
CA ALA A 210 -15.71 -2.04 3.37
C ALA A 210 -14.41 -2.29 4.14
N PHE A 211 -13.84 -1.25 4.77
CA PHE A 211 -12.66 -1.40 5.61
C PHE A 211 -12.92 -2.33 6.79
N TYR A 212 -13.95 -2.07 7.59
CA TYR A 212 -14.28 -2.92 8.75
C TYR A 212 -14.73 -4.32 8.34
N SER A 213 -15.43 -4.46 7.23
CA SER A 213 -15.81 -5.79 6.73
C SER A 213 -14.60 -6.63 6.30
N LYS A 214 -13.52 -5.98 5.82
CA LYS A 214 -12.30 -6.64 5.33
C LYS A 214 -11.22 -6.80 6.41
N ALA A 215 -11.08 -5.82 7.29
CA ALA A 215 -10.07 -5.79 8.35
C ALA A 215 -10.50 -6.53 9.63
N GLY A 216 -11.79 -6.84 9.79
CA GLY A 216 -12.35 -7.33 11.04
C GLY A 216 -12.34 -6.26 12.13
N GLN A 217 -12.70 -6.64 13.36
CA GLN A 217 -12.89 -5.70 14.48
C GLN A 217 -11.59 -4.98 14.93
N HIS A 218 -10.42 -5.45 14.54
CA HIS A 218 -9.14 -4.98 15.09
C HIS A 218 -8.30 -4.17 14.11
N ALA A 219 -8.76 -3.94 12.87
CA ALA A 219 -8.12 -3.08 11.85
C ALA A 219 -6.58 -3.20 11.76
N ASP A 220 -6.03 -4.39 12.06
CA ASP A 220 -4.59 -4.65 12.08
C ASP A 220 -4.04 -4.74 10.65
N ILE A 221 -3.03 -3.91 10.35
CA ILE A 221 -2.34 -3.93 9.05
C ILE A 221 -1.69 -5.29 8.78
N GLY A 222 -1.25 -6.02 9.79
CA GLY A 222 -0.69 -7.36 9.65
C GLY A 222 -1.71 -8.35 9.12
N ALA A 223 -2.91 -8.35 9.69
CA ALA A 223 -4.04 -9.17 9.24
C ALA A 223 -4.49 -8.78 7.82
N LEU A 224 -4.54 -7.48 7.51
CA LEU A 224 -4.84 -7.00 6.15
C LEU A 224 -3.82 -7.47 5.12
N LYS A 225 -2.52 -7.37 5.42
CA LYS A 225 -1.44 -7.85 4.54
C LYS A 225 -1.53 -9.34 4.26
N GLN A 226 -1.93 -10.13 5.24
CA GLN A 226 -2.09 -11.58 5.09
C GLN A 226 -3.36 -11.95 4.32
N ALA A 227 -4.43 -11.19 4.51
CA ALA A 227 -5.73 -11.49 3.90
C ALA A 227 -5.89 -10.91 2.50
N TRP A 228 -5.24 -9.78 2.19
CA TRP A 228 -5.49 -9.01 0.98
C TRP A 228 -4.21 -8.74 0.19
N LEU A 229 -4.37 -8.70 -1.13
CA LEU A 229 -3.37 -8.31 -2.11
C LEU A 229 -3.85 -7.06 -2.84
N ALA A 230 -2.99 -6.04 -2.93
CA ALA A 230 -3.24 -4.90 -3.80
C ALA A 230 -2.67 -5.20 -5.19
N GLN A 231 -3.44 -4.94 -6.23
CA GLN A 231 -3.01 -5.08 -7.62
C GLN A 231 -3.25 -3.77 -8.37
N ILE A 232 -2.38 -3.47 -9.31
CA ILE A 232 -2.57 -2.39 -10.28
C ILE A 232 -2.47 -2.96 -11.69
N GLU A 233 -3.09 -2.26 -12.64
CA GLU A 233 -3.06 -2.65 -14.05
C GLU A 233 -2.73 -1.43 -14.93
N PRO A 234 -1.48 -0.94 -14.88
CA PRO A 234 -1.11 0.29 -15.58
C PRO A 234 -1.15 0.17 -17.12
N ASP A 235 -0.82 -0.99 -17.69
CA ASP A 235 -0.72 -1.22 -19.14
C ASP A 235 -1.40 -2.54 -19.56
N GLY A 236 -2.52 -2.89 -18.93
CA GLY A 236 -3.19 -4.17 -19.15
C GLY A 236 -2.45 -5.37 -18.55
N ARG A 237 -1.39 -5.14 -17.79
CA ARG A 237 -0.67 -6.17 -17.01
C ARG A 237 -0.92 -5.96 -15.54
N ARG A 238 -1.30 -7.04 -14.87
CA ARG A 238 -1.50 -7.00 -13.42
C ARG A 238 -0.17 -7.09 -12.70
N GLU A 239 0.08 -6.13 -11.83
CA GLU A 239 1.24 -6.10 -10.95
C GLU A 239 0.78 -6.17 -9.50
N ASP A 240 1.38 -7.09 -8.75
CA ASP A 240 1.07 -7.31 -7.35
C ASP A 240 1.86 -6.36 -6.46
N GLY A 241 1.17 -5.77 -5.50
CA GLY A 241 1.76 -4.88 -4.50
C GLY A 241 1.51 -5.35 -3.08
N VAL A 242 2.33 -4.87 -2.18
CA VAL A 242 2.25 -5.18 -0.75
C VAL A 242 1.63 -4.00 -0.02
N LEU A 243 0.54 -4.24 0.72
CA LEU A 243 -0.02 -3.26 1.63
C LEU A 243 1.02 -2.90 2.71
N THR A 244 1.39 -1.63 2.82
CA THR A 244 2.42 -1.16 3.77
C THR A 244 1.84 -0.43 4.95
N SER A 245 0.80 0.36 4.73
CA SER A 245 0.17 1.14 5.81
C SER A 245 -1.32 1.36 5.58
N VAL A 246 -2.00 1.56 6.69
CA VAL A 246 -3.36 2.09 6.78
C VAL A 246 -3.26 3.41 7.53
N ASP A 247 -3.97 4.42 7.12
CA ASP A 247 -4.00 5.69 7.85
C ASP A 247 -4.61 5.50 9.25
N ASN A 248 -4.18 6.29 10.19
CA ASN A 248 -4.64 6.22 11.59
C ASN A 248 -5.94 7.01 11.82
N ARG A 249 -6.53 7.57 10.77
CA ARG A 249 -7.75 8.37 10.82
C ARG A 249 -8.64 8.05 9.62
N ILE A 250 -9.94 8.10 9.88
CA ILE A 250 -10.98 8.12 8.86
C ILE A 250 -11.16 9.58 8.43
N ASP A 251 -11.14 9.85 7.13
CA ASP A 251 -11.56 11.14 6.60
C ASP A 251 -13.08 11.27 6.78
N THR A 252 -13.48 12.13 7.71
CA THR A 252 -14.90 12.32 8.07
C THR A 252 -15.75 12.94 6.95
N ARG A 253 -15.11 13.57 5.98
CA ARG A 253 -15.80 14.17 4.83
C ARG A 253 -16.19 13.12 3.80
N THR A 254 -15.36 12.10 3.62
CA THR A 254 -15.55 11.03 2.63
C THR A 254 -15.94 9.70 3.26
N ALA A 255 -15.94 9.59 4.60
CA ALA A 255 -16.12 8.36 5.36
C ALA A 255 -15.22 7.23 4.82
N SER A 256 -13.92 7.52 4.60
CA SER A 256 -12.97 6.58 4.03
C SER A 256 -11.65 6.56 4.77
N VAL A 257 -10.96 5.43 4.67
CA VAL A 257 -9.60 5.18 5.21
C VAL A 257 -8.63 5.10 4.06
N VAL A 258 -7.51 5.81 4.16
CA VAL A 258 -6.45 5.74 3.14
C VAL A 258 -5.53 4.55 3.43
N LEU A 259 -5.41 3.68 2.45
CA LEU A 259 -4.45 2.59 2.44
C LEU A 259 -3.31 2.91 1.49
N ARG A 260 -2.12 2.39 1.78
CA ARG A 260 -0.95 2.52 0.93
C ARG A 260 -0.37 1.15 0.63
N ALA A 261 -0.07 0.92 -0.63
CA ALA A 261 0.61 -0.29 -1.09
C ALA A 261 1.87 0.09 -1.87
N GLU A 262 2.89 -0.74 -1.79
CA GLU A 262 4.13 -0.58 -2.53
C GLU A 262 4.20 -1.60 -3.65
N PHE A 263 4.64 -1.12 -4.82
CA PHE A 263 4.75 -1.87 -6.06
C PHE A 263 6.16 -1.76 -6.61
N ALA A 264 6.66 -2.83 -7.21
CA ALA A 264 7.90 -2.78 -7.97
C ALA A 264 7.69 -1.92 -9.23
N ASN A 265 8.66 -1.07 -9.54
CA ASN A 265 8.65 -0.21 -10.73
C ASN A 265 10.04 -0.17 -11.41
N PRO A 266 10.63 -1.33 -11.72
CA PRO A 266 12.01 -1.40 -12.21
C PRO A 266 12.23 -0.71 -13.55
N GLN A 267 11.18 -0.51 -14.33
CA GLN A 267 11.21 0.18 -15.62
C GLN A 267 10.88 1.68 -15.49
N HIS A 268 10.62 2.17 -14.27
CA HIS A 268 10.31 3.57 -13.95
C HIS A 268 9.15 4.15 -14.78
N ARG A 269 8.15 3.32 -15.14
CA ARG A 269 7.00 3.74 -15.93
C ARG A 269 5.98 4.52 -15.10
N LEU A 270 5.82 4.12 -13.84
CA LEU A 270 4.94 4.79 -12.89
C LEU A 270 5.65 6.02 -12.35
N LEU A 271 5.02 7.18 -12.52
CA LEU A 271 5.55 8.45 -12.03
C LEU A 271 4.65 9.00 -10.93
N PRO A 272 5.23 9.57 -9.87
CA PRO A 272 4.46 10.23 -8.82
C PRO A 272 3.54 11.31 -9.37
N GLY A 273 2.35 11.45 -8.77
CA GLY A 273 1.31 12.35 -9.24
C GLY A 273 0.34 11.73 -10.25
N GLY A 274 0.69 10.59 -10.87
CA GLY A 274 -0.20 9.84 -11.75
C GLY A 274 -1.33 9.14 -10.99
N ASN A 275 -2.36 8.70 -11.74
CA ASN A 275 -3.46 7.91 -11.21
C ASN A 275 -3.43 6.51 -11.82
N VAL A 276 -3.77 5.51 -11.02
CA VAL A 276 -3.86 4.12 -11.45
C VAL A 276 -4.99 3.42 -10.69
N PRO A 277 -5.83 2.61 -11.34
CA PRO A 277 -6.83 1.82 -10.63
C PRO A 277 -6.13 0.74 -9.78
N VAL A 278 -6.53 0.65 -8.52
CA VAL A 278 -6.08 -0.37 -7.57
C VAL A 278 -7.20 -1.37 -7.36
N ILE A 279 -6.90 -2.64 -7.51
CA ILE A 279 -7.82 -3.75 -7.24
C ILE A 279 -7.37 -4.40 -5.93
N LEU A 280 -8.25 -4.41 -4.94
CA LEU A 280 -7.99 -5.07 -3.66
C LEU A 280 -8.62 -6.45 -3.69
N ARG A 281 -7.80 -7.50 -3.72
CA ARG A 281 -8.22 -8.90 -3.81
C ARG A 281 -7.95 -9.67 -2.53
N PRO A 282 -8.85 -10.55 -2.09
CA PRO A 282 -8.52 -11.51 -1.05
C PRO A 282 -7.46 -12.50 -1.58
N ARG A 283 -6.48 -12.86 -0.76
CA ARG A 283 -5.46 -13.86 -1.13
C ARG A 283 -6.05 -15.26 -1.26
N GLN A 284 -7.09 -15.55 -0.48
CA GLN A 284 -7.86 -16.79 -0.59
C GLN A 284 -9.16 -16.48 -1.34
N ALA A 285 -9.41 -17.20 -2.41
CA ALA A 285 -10.67 -17.09 -3.12
C ALA A 285 -11.81 -17.56 -2.20
N GLN A 286 -12.85 -16.75 -2.09
CA GLN A 286 -14.08 -17.15 -1.41
C GLN A 286 -14.94 -17.92 -2.40
N GLU A 287 -15.50 -19.06 -1.96
CA GLU A 287 -16.49 -19.76 -2.75
C GLU A 287 -17.81 -19.00 -2.72
N SER A 288 -18.35 -18.73 -3.89
CA SER A 288 -19.65 -18.07 -4.04
C SER A 288 -20.55 -18.89 -4.98
N LEU A 289 -21.84 -18.83 -4.73
CA LEU A 289 -22.81 -19.43 -5.63
C LEU A 289 -22.80 -18.66 -6.96
N MET A 290 -22.59 -19.36 -8.05
CA MET A 290 -22.57 -18.77 -9.38
C MET A 290 -23.54 -19.47 -10.30
N ILE A 291 -24.21 -18.68 -11.14
CA ILE A 291 -25.10 -19.13 -12.20
C ILE A 291 -24.79 -18.37 -13.48
N PRO A 292 -25.03 -18.96 -14.67
CA PRO A 292 -24.90 -18.21 -15.91
C PRO A 292 -25.80 -16.98 -15.92
N VAL A 293 -25.32 -15.86 -16.47
CA VAL A 293 -26.11 -14.63 -16.62
C VAL A 293 -27.42 -14.88 -17.36
N ALA A 294 -27.44 -15.85 -18.30
CA ALA A 294 -28.65 -16.29 -19.03
C ALA A 294 -29.76 -16.81 -18.10
N ALA A 295 -29.42 -17.30 -16.89
CA ALA A 295 -30.42 -17.78 -15.94
C ALA A 295 -31.01 -16.66 -15.08
N VAL A 296 -30.50 -15.43 -15.16
CA VAL A 296 -30.92 -14.28 -14.36
C VAL A 296 -31.88 -13.42 -15.17
N GLN A 297 -33.00 -13.09 -14.57
CA GLN A 297 -33.98 -12.16 -15.11
C GLN A 297 -34.12 -10.97 -14.14
N GLN A 298 -34.59 -9.86 -14.66
CA GLN A 298 -34.82 -8.66 -13.87
C GLN A 298 -36.23 -8.10 -14.12
N ASP A 299 -36.89 -7.72 -13.06
CA ASP A 299 -38.17 -7.01 -13.11
C ASP A 299 -38.15 -5.75 -12.20
N ALA A 300 -39.30 -5.14 -11.99
CA ALA A 300 -39.43 -3.94 -11.15
C ALA A 300 -39.05 -4.20 -9.65
N GLN A 301 -39.00 -5.45 -9.23
CA GLN A 301 -38.70 -5.86 -7.85
C GLN A 301 -37.24 -6.32 -7.69
N GLY A 302 -36.45 -6.40 -8.77
CA GLY A 302 -35.03 -6.80 -8.75
C GLY A 302 -34.73 -8.05 -9.57
N PHE A 303 -33.62 -8.71 -9.23
CA PHE A 303 -33.17 -9.92 -9.93
C PHE A 303 -33.93 -11.14 -9.42
N TYR A 304 -34.21 -12.07 -10.35
CA TYR A 304 -34.80 -13.37 -10.05
C TYR A 304 -34.34 -14.46 -11.01
N SER A 305 -34.54 -15.70 -10.63
CA SER A 305 -34.30 -16.88 -11.48
C SER A 305 -35.43 -17.90 -11.27
N TRP A 306 -35.64 -18.73 -12.30
CA TRP A 306 -36.54 -19.86 -12.21
C TRP A 306 -35.79 -21.10 -11.73
N VAL A 307 -36.19 -21.62 -10.56
CA VAL A 307 -35.62 -22.85 -9.97
C VAL A 307 -36.51 -24.01 -10.29
N VAL A 308 -35.94 -25.10 -10.83
CA VAL A 308 -36.65 -26.35 -11.09
C VAL A 308 -36.75 -27.16 -9.79
N THR A 309 -37.96 -27.45 -9.38
CA THR A 309 -38.26 -28.24 -8.19
C THR A 309 -38.11 -29.76 -8.47
N GLU A 310 -38.16 -30.58 -7.42
CA GLU A 310 -38.12 -32.03 -7.51
C GLU A 310 -39.33 -32.62 -8.31
N HIS A 311 -40.42 -31.87 -8.39
CA HIS A 311 -41.64 -32.28 -9.13
C HIS A 311 -41.67 -31.83 -10.58
N ASN A 312 -40.51 -31.39 -11.15
CA ASN A 312 -40.39 -30.83 -12.49
C ASN A 312 -41.35 -29.64 -12.71
N THR A 313 -41.56 -28.82 -11.72
CA THR A 313 -42.22 -27.52 -11.83
C THR A 313 -41.22 -26.44 -11.57
N VAL A 314 -41.47 -25.19 -11.96
CA VAL A 314 -40.59 -24.06 -11.70
C VAL A 314 -41.16 -23.17 -10.59
N ALA A 315 -40.29 -22.67 -9.75
CA ALA A 315 -40.60 -21.67 -8.74
C ALA A 315 -39.77 -20.41 -8.97
N LEU A 316 -40.42 -19.25 -8.87
CA LEU A 316 -39.71 -17.97 -8.93
C LEU A 316 -38.91 -17.77 -7.65
N ARG A 317 -37.60 -17.54 -7.78
CA ARG A 317 -36.73 -17.29 -6.64
C ARG A 317 -36.04 -15.92 -6.79
N ARG A 318 -36.25 -15.02 -5.83
CA ARG A 318 -35.60 -13.71 -5.78
C ARG A 318 -34.12 -13.85 -5.43
N LEU A 319 -33.30 -13.07 -6.12
CA LEU A 319 -31.86 -13.11 -5.98
C LEU A 319 -31.33 -11.78 -5.44
N ILE A 320 -30.35 -11.88 -4.54
CA ILE A 320 -29.53 -10.74 -4.16
C ILE A 320 -28.21 -10.87 -4.94
N SER A 321 -27.88 -9.81 -5.71
CA SER A 321 -26.68 -9.79 -6.53
C SER A 321 -25.42 -9.62 -5.66
N GLY A 322 -24.43 -10.49 -5.88
CA GLY A 322 -23.06 -10.36 -5.38
C GLY A 322 -22.10 -9.78 -6.43
N GLY A 323 -22.63 -9.40 -7.62
CA GLY A 323 -21.86 -8.90 -8.76
C GLY A 323 -21.90 -9.86 -9.95
N GLN A 324 -21.04 -9.58 -10.93
CA GLN A 324 -20.89 -10.40 -12.15
C GLN A 324 -19.42 -10.64 -12.44
N GLN A 325 -19.06 -11.86 -12.79
CA GLN A 325 -17.71 -12.23 -13.21
C GLN A 325 -17.78 -12.91 -14.60
N GLY A 326 -17.41 -12.15 -15.62
CA GLY A 326 -17.52 -12.62 -17.00
C GLY A 326 -18.96 -12.97 -17.38
N GLN A 327 -19.21 -14.22 -17.72
CA GLN A 327 -20.54 -14.77 -18.06
C GLN A 327 -21.28 -15.39 -16.87
N GLN A 328 -20.73 -15.25 -15.65
CA GLN A 328 -21.35 -15.78 -14.44
C GLN A 328 -21.89 -14.64 -13.57
N PHE A 329 -23.08 -14.86 -13.03
CA PHE A 329 -23.71 -13.98 -12.04
C PHE A 329 -23.45 -14.55 -10.64
N VAL A 330 -22.90 -13.73 -9.75
CA VAL A 330 -22.63 -14.09 -8.38
C VAL A 330 -23.89 -13.90 -7.54
N VAL A 331 -24.34 -14.94 -6.88
CA VAL A 331 -25.54 -14.91 -6.04
C VAL A 331 -25.12 -14.79 -4.59
N ALA A 332 -25.40 -13.62 -3.98
CA ALA A 332 -25.15 -13.38 -2.57
C ALA A 332 -26.19 -14.07 -1.67
N ASN A 333 -27.46 -14.14 -2.13
CA ASN A 333 -28.54 -14.83 -1.44
C ASN A 333 -29.67 -15.16 -2.41
N GLY A 334 -30.46 -16.21 -2.07
CA GLY A 334 -31.66 -16.62 -2.82
C GLY A 334 -31.58 -18.00 -3.45
N LEU A 335 -30.40 -18.62 -3.56
CA LEU A 335 -30.20 -19.98 -4.07
C LEU A 335 -29.38 -20.83 -3.12
N GLN A 336 -29.42 -22.15 -3.33
CA GLN A 336 -28.56 -23.12 -2.67
C GLN A 336 -27.73 -23.91 -3.68
N ALA A 337 -26.56 -24.38 -3.25
CA ALA A 337 -25.73 -25.25 -4.09
C ALA A 337 -26.49 -26.53 -4.45
N GLY A 338 -26.41 -26.94 -5.72
CA GLY A 338 -27.09 -28.12 -6.23
C GLY A 338 -28.50 -27.86 -6.79
N GLU A 339 -29.12 -26.70 -6.53
CA GLU A 339 -30.39 -26.34 -7.20
C GLU A 339 -30.18 -26.21 -8.72
N ARG A 340 -31.24 -26.45 -9.48
CA ARG A 340 -31.21 -26.30 -10.93
C ARG A 340 -31.95 -25.03 -11.35
N VAL A 341 -31.26 -24.13 -12.06
CA VAL A 341 -31.83 -22.88 -12.59
C VAL A 341 -31.99 -22.93 -14.08
N VAL A 342 -33.09 -22.39 -14.57
CA VAL A 342 -33.41 -22.38 -15.99
C VAL A 342 -32.53 -21.34 -16.71
N THR A 343 -31.85 -21.80 -17.76
CA THR A 343 -30.98 -20.94 -18.59
C THR A 343 -31.59 -20.59 -19.95
N ASP A 344 -32.54 -21.40 -20.43
CA ASP A 344 -33.22 -21.17 -21.71
C ASP A 344 -34.71 -21.58 -21.61
N GLY A 345 -35.59 -20.88 -22.31
CA GLY A 345 -37.05 -21.09 -22.28
C GLY A 345 -37.79 -20.32 -21.18
N ALA A 346 -37.08 -19.50 -20.40
CA ALA A 346 -37.60 -18.77 -19.24
C ALA A 346 -38.76 -17.80 -19.55
N GLN A 347 -38.86 -17.30 -20.80
CA GLN A 347 -39.86 -16.29 -21.21
C GLN A 347 -41.31 -16.82 -21.21
N ARG A 348 -41.49 -18.14 -21.17
CA ARG A 348 -42.79 -18.79 -21.21
C ARG A 348 -43.23 -19.31 -19.83
N LEU A 349 -42.39 -19.10 -18.82
CA LEU A 349 -42.62 -19.66 -17.52
C LEU A 349 -43.47 -18.71 -16.63
N HIS A 350 -44.27 -19.33 -15.82
CA HIS A 350 -44.98 -18.72 -14.70
C HIS A 350 -44.80 -19.63 -13.47
N ASP A 351 -45.03 -19.08 -12.34
CA ASP A 351 -44.84 -19.81 -11.06
C ASP A 351 -45.71 -21.07 -11.04
N GLY A 352 -45.13 -22.22 -10.70
CA GLY A 352 -45.79 -23.53 -10.71
C GLY A 352 -45.90 -24.21 -12.09
N ALA A 353 -45.40 -23.61 -13.18
CA ALA A 353 -45.46 -24.23 -14.51
C ALA A 353 -44.69 -25.57 -14.56
N ALA A 354 -45.30 -26.60 -15.17
CA ALA A 354 -44.65 -27.86 -15.40
C ALA A 354 -43.60 -27.74 -16.55
N VAL A 355 -42.39 -28.26 -16.31
CA VAL A 355 -41.29 -28.16 -17.28
C VAL A 355 -40.70 -29.52 -17.65
N GLN A 356 -40.22 -29.63 -18.87
CA GLN A 356 -39.45 -30.75 -19.36
C GLN A 356 -38.01 -30.33 -19.61
N LEU A 357 -37.06 -30.93 -18.87
CA LEU A 357 -35.64 -30.65 -19.02
C LEU A 357 -35.13 -31.20 -20.37
N LEU A 358 -34.62 -30.32 -21.18
CA LEU A 358 -33.84 -30.67 -22.37
C LEU A 358 -32.43 -31.06 -21.96
N LYS A 359 -31.90 -32.13 -22.57
CA LYS A 359 -30.50 -32.55 -22.36
C LYS A 359 -29.53 -31.57 -22.97
#